data_4f27e894da5126db8cdaa3e591142235
#
_entry.id   4f27e894da5126db8cdaa3e591142235
#
_cell.length_a   1.000
_cell.length_b   1.000
_cell.length_c   1.000
_cell.angle_alpha   90.00
_cell.angle_beta   90.00
_cell.angle_gamma   90.00
#
_symmetry.space_group_name_H-M   'P 1'
#
loop_
_entity.id
_entity.type
_entity.pdbx_description
1 polymer ?
#
loop_
_entity_poly.entity_id
_entity_poly.type
_entity_poly.pdbx_seq_one_letter_code
_entity_poly.pdbx_strand_id
1 'polypeptide(L)'
;MTESTAPQARRGEIAGWPKLVITYPTEPGRIASLLPPGLEPTGDDTVQIGIYCGPINSEPEYGVSIKVPASWQGVEGRYNLGMGIDQEAAVHISAERNGQPKF
;
A
#
# COMPACT_ATOMS: atom_id res chain seq x y z
N MET A 1 -7.17 10.00 33.23
CA MET A 1 -6.43 9.23 32.23
C MET A 1 -7.01 9.49 30.87
N THR A 2 -6.18 9.75 29.96
CA THR A 2 -6.62 9.93 28.57
C THR A 2 -6.83 8.56 27.95
N GLU A 3 -8.00 8.34 27.42
CA GLU A 3 -8.24 7.13 26.67
C GLU A 3 -7.44 7.13 25.37
N SER A 4 -7.06 5.95 24.93
CA SER A 4 -6.43 5.82 23.65
C SER A 4 -7.39 6.24 22.54
N THR A 5 -6.96 7.18 21.70
CA THR A 5 -7.71 7.60 20.53
C THR A 5 -7.34 6.78 19.29
N ALA A 6 -6.40 5.85 19.43
CA ALA A 6 -6.03 4.98 18.34
C ALA A 6 -7.23 4.12 17.93
N PRO A 7 -7.57 4.03 16.65
CA PRO A 7 -8.65 3.16 16.22
C PRO A 7 -8.30 1.70 16.53
N GLN A 8 -9.31 0.95 16.95
CA GLN A 8 -9.13 -0.48 17.15
C GLN A 8 -9.15 -1.18 15.80
N ALA A 9 -8.14 -1.99 15.55
CA ALA A 9 -8.08 -2.77 14.34
C ALA A 9 -9.15 -3.84 14.33
N ARG A 10 -9.90 -3.95 13.24
CA ARG A 10 -10.70 -5.13 12.97
C ARG A 10 -9.79 -6.22 12.44
N ARG A 11 -10.29 -7.43 12.42
CA ARG A 11 -9.54 -8.55 11.87
C ARG A 11 -9.14 -8.25 10.43
N GLY A 12 -7.85 -8.32 10.15
CA GLY A 12 -7.29 -8.02 8.84
C GLY A 12 -6.98 -6.55 8.57
N GLU A 13 -7.32 -5.66 9.50
CA GLU A 13 -6.97 -4.24 9.39
C GLU A 13 -5.67 -3.92 10.10
N ILE A 14 -4.95 -2.94 9.55
CA ILE A 14 -3.77 -2.35 10.19
C ILE A 14 -4.21 -1.02 10.79
N ALA A 15 -4.01 -0.87 12.09
CA ALA A 15 -4.32 0.37 12.78
C ALA A 15 -3.26 0.66 13.85
N GLY A 16 -2.96 1.94 14.03
CA GLY A 16 -2.03 2.40 15.06
C GLY A 16 -0.56 2.17 14.74
N TRP A 17 -0.22 1.73 13.53
CA TRP A 17 1.17 1.54 13.15
C TRP A 17 1.78 2.87 12.68
N PRO A 18 3.04 3.16 13.07
CA PRO A 18 3.75 4.29 12.51
C PRO A 18 3.86 4.16 10.99
N LYS A 19 3.57 5.25 10.28
CA LYS A 19 3.59 5.27 8.83
C LYS A 19 4.09 6.62 8.34
N LEU A 20 5.00 6.58 7.38
CA LEU A 20 5.45 7.74 6.63
C LEU A 20 4.91 7.64 5.21
N VAL A 21 4.24 8.67 4.75
CA VAL A 21 3.73 8.74 3.39
C VAL A 21 4.43 9.87 2.65
N ILE A 22 5.03 9.54 1.51
CA ILE A 22 5.69 10.49 0.63
C ILE A 22 4.94 10.51 -0.69
N THR A 23 4.50 11.69 -1.11
CA THR A 23 3.82 11.86 -2.39
C THR A 23 4.65 12.81 -3.26
N TYR A 24 4.87 12.45 -4.52
CA TYR A 24 5.62 13.28 -5.44
C TYR A 24 5.03 13.18 -6.85
N PRO A 25 5.19 14.23 -7.66
CA PRO A 25 4.69 14.21 -9.04
C PRO A 25 5.62 13.41 -9.95
N THR A 26 5.04 12.78 -10.96
CA THR A 26 5.78 12.15 -12.05
C THR A 26 5.38 12.79 -13.37
N GLU A 27 6.05 12.42 -14.45
CA GLU A 27 5.73 12.94 -15.78
C GLU A 27 4.32 12.56 -16.22
N PRO A 28 3.56 13.49 -16.85
CA PRO A 28 2.24 13.18 -17.37
C PRO A 28 2.26 11.96 -18.31
N GLY A 29 1.29 11.08 -18.13
CA GLY A 29 1.14 9.86 -18.94
C GLY A 29 2.04 8.71 -18.53
N ARG A 30 2.99 8.90 -17.62
CA ARG A 30 3.87 7.84 -17.16
C ARG A 30 3.10 6.76 -16.41
N ILE A 31 2.12 7.15 -15.60
CA ILE A 31 1.32 6.22 -14.83
C ILE A 31 0.50 5.29 -15.73
N ALA A 32 -0.05 5.82 -16.82
CA ALA A 32 -0.84 5.02 -17.75
C ALA A 32 -0.07 3.81 -18.27
N SER A 33 1.23 3.95 -18.51
CA SER A 33 2.07 2.87 -19.01
C SER A 33 2.35 1.78 -17.96
N LEU A 34 2.08 2.05 -16.69
CA LEU A 34 2.32 1.12 -15.59
C LEU A 34 1.07 0.35 -15.19
N LEU A 35 -0.11 0.78 -15.65
CA LEU A 35 -1.37 0.16 -15.27
C LEU A 35 -1.66 -1.08 -16.10
N PRO A 36 -2.16 -2.15 -15.48
CA PRO A 36 -2.59 -3.33 -16.22
C PRO A 36 -3.88 -3.07 -17.01
N PRO A 37 -4.22 -3.93 -17.97
CA PRO A 37 -5.47 -3.81 -18.70
C PRO A 37 -6.69 -3.74 -17.78
N GLY A 38 -7.62 -2.85 -18.09
CA GLY A 38 -8.82 -2.62 -17.30
C GLY A 38 -8.72 -1.47 -16.31
N LEU A 39 -7.53 -1.05 -15.95
CA LEU A 39 -7.32 0.14 -15.13
C LEU A 39 -6.98 1.33 -16.02
N GLU A 40 -7.52 2.49 -15.67
CA GLU A 40 -7.27 3.72 -16.40
C GLU A 40 -6.67 4.79 -15.49
N PRO A 41 -5.86 5.69 -16.05
CA PRO A 41 -5.33 6.82 -15.28
C PRO A 41 -6.44 7.79 -14.92
N THR A 42 -6.29 8.47 -13.77
CA THR A 42 -7.27 9.45 -13.30
C THR A 42 -6.97 10.87 -13.70
N GLY A 43 -5.80 11.13 -14.30
CA GLY A 43 -5.29 12.47 -14.54
C GLY A 43 -4.43 13.02 -13.41
N ASP A 44 -4.39 12.32 -12.29
CA ASP A 44 -3.49 12.63 -11.18
C ASP A 44 -2.15 11.90 -11.42
N ASP A 45 -1.10 12.67 -11.67
CA ASP A 45 0.23 12.15 -12.00
C ASP A 45 1.14 12.07 -10.77
N THR A 46 0.62 11.65 -9.63
CA THR A 46 1.40 11.51 -8.40
C THR A 46 1.70 10.06 -8.07
N VAL A 47 2.86 9.86 -7.46
CA VAL A 47 3.26 8.56 -6.91
C VAL A 47 3.28 8.67 -5.40
N GLN A 48 2.73 7.68 -4.72
CA GLN A 48 2.72 7.61 -3.28
C GLN A 48 3.58 6.47 -2.79
N ILE A 49 4.54 6.80 -1.93
CA ILE A 49 5.36 5.80 -1.23
C ILE A 49 4.92 5.79 0.22
N GLY A 50 4.53 4.63 0.71
CA GLY A 50 4.18 4.43 2.11
C GLY A 50 5.22 3.55 2.78
N ILE A 51 5.76 3.99 3.92
CA ILE A 51 6.72 3.23 4.71
C ILE A 51 6.10 3.02 6.08
N TYR A 52 6.07 1.79 6.54
CA TYR A 52 5.47 1.47 7.83
C TYR A 52 6.36 0.55 8.65
N CYS A 53 6.10 0.54 9.96
CA CYS A 53 6.70 -0.39 10.89
C CYS A 53 5.60 -0.90 11.82
N GLY A 54 5.46 -2.22 11.91
CA GLY A 54 4.45 -2.81 12.78
C GLY A 54 4.83 -4.21 13.22
N PRO A 55 4.18 -4.73 14.27
CA PRO A 55 4.44 -6.08 14.76
C PRO A 55 3.69 -7.11 13.93
N ILE A 56 4.43 -7.99 13.29
CA ILE A 56 3.90 -9.17 12.62
C ILE A 56 4.59 -10.40 13.20
N ASN A 57 3.81 -11.39 13.60
CA ASN A 57 4.35 -12.63 14.22
C ASN A 57 5.25 -12.32 15.43
N SER A 58 4.88 -11.31 16.23
CA SER A 58 5.62 -10.83 17.40
C SER A 58 7.00 -10.23 17.11
N GLU A 59 7.28 -9.94 15.86
CA GLU A 59 8.52 -9.29 15.43
C GLU A 59 8.20 -8.01 14.67
N PRO A 60 9.07 -6.99 14.70
CA PRO A 60 8.85 -5.79 13.91
C PRO A 60 8.97 -6.10 12.41
N GLU A 61 8.01 -5.63 11.65
CA GLU A 61 8.05 -5.68 10.19
C GLU A 61 8.19 -4.27 9.67
N TYR A 62 9.17 -4.05 8.81
CA TYR A 62 9.31 -2.81 8.05
C TYR A 62 8.85 -3.08 6.63
N GLY A 63 7.98 -2.23 6.13
CA GLY A 63 7.44 -2.40 4.80
C GLY A 63 7.40 -1.10 4.02
N VAL A 64 7.41 -1.23 2.70
CA VAL A 64 7.25 -0.12 1.77
C VAL A 64 6.21 -0.51 0.72
N SER A 65 5.35 0.44 0.37
CA SER A 65 4.41 0.27 -0.73
C SER A 65 4.58 1.42 -1.71
N ILE A 66 4.35 1.13 -2.99
CA ILE A 66 4.38 2.13 -4.06
C ILE A 66 3.04 2.09 -4.76
N LYS A 67 2.29 3.19 -4.71
CA LYS A 67 0.94 3.27 -5.24
C LYS A 67 0.79 4.43 -6.21
N VAL A 68 -0.07 4.23 -7.20
CA VAL A 68 -0.42 5.24 -8.17
C VAL A 68 -1.94 5.34 -8.29
N PRO A 69 -2.49 6.54 -8.59
CA PRO A 69 -3.92 6.69 -8.81
C PRO A 69 -4.36 5.90 -10.04
N ALA A 70 -5.51 5.28 -9.94
CA ALA A 70 -6.12 4.54 -11.03
C ALA A 70 -7.62 4.50 -10.87
N SER A 71 -8.35 4.24 -11.95
CA SER A 71 -9.78 4.01 -11.90
C SER A 71 -10.14 2.69 -12.57
N TRP A 72 -11.19 2.08 -12.06
CA TRP A 72 -11.77 0.87 -12.64
C TRP A 72 -13.27 1.07 -12.74
N GLN A 73 -13.79 1.04 -13.97
CA GLN A 73 -15.23 1.22 -14.23
C GLN A 73 -15.82 2.45 -13.51
N GLY A 74 -15.09 3.57 -13.55
CA GLY A 74 -15.51 4.82 -12.92
C GLY A 74 -15.25 4.93 -11.42
N VAL A 75 -14.73 3.90 -10.80
CA VAL A 75 -14.36 3.93 -9.37
C VAL A 75 -12.89 4.26 -9.24
N GLU A 76 -12.59 5.39 -8.59
CA GLU A 76 -11.22 5.81 -8.35
C GLU A 76 -10.63 5.14 -7.12
N GLY A 77 -9.33 4.84 -7.18
CA GLY A 77 -8.58 4.25 -6.09
C GLY A 77 -7.09 4.34 -6.35
N ARG A 78 -6.33 3.49 -5.70
CA ARG A 78 -4.89 3.43 -5.88
C ARG A 78 -4.47 2.03 -6.27
N TYR A 79 -3.67 1.94 -7.32
CA TYR A 79 -3.07 0.69 -7.76
C TYR A 79 -1.70 0.52 -7.10
N ASN A 80 -1.50 -0.63 -6.51
CA ASN A 80 -0.26 -0.97 -5.82
C ASN A 80 0.74 -1.58 -6.80
N LEU A 81 1.79 -0.83 -7.12
CA LEU A 81 2.85 -1.31 -8.02
C LEU A 81 3.71 -2.39 -7.38
N GLY A 82 3.90 -2.33 -6.07
CA GLY A 82 4.69 -3.30 -5.36
C GLY A 82 4.74 -3.00 -3.87
N MET A 83 5.04 -4.03 -3.10
CA MET A 83 5.19 -3.94 -1.65
C MET A 83 6.42 -4.75 -1.25
N GLY A 84 7.38 -4.10 -0.60
CA GLY A 84 8.53 -4.75 -0.02
C GLY A 84 8.37 -4.90 1.48
N ILE A 85 8.74 -6.04 2.01
CA ILE A 85 8.75 -6.28 3.46
C ILE A 85 10.00 -7.06 3.86
N ASP A 86 10.39 -6.94 5.11
CA ASP A 86 11.63 -7.53 5.62
C ASP A 86 11.42 -8.87 6.35
N GLN A 87 10.19 -9.38 6.40
CA GLN A 87 9.91 -10.71 6.93
C GLN A 87 9.56 -11.68 5.81
N GLU A 88 10.43 -12.64 5.53
CA GLU A 88 10.25 -13.57 4.43
C GLU A 88 8.95 -14.39 4.53
N ALA A 89 8.65 -14.90 5.72
CA ALA A 89 7.42 -15.66 5.91
C ALA A 89 6.17 -14.85 5.57
N ALA A 90 6.16 -13.55 5.91
CA ALA A 90 5.04 -12.68 5.60
C ALA A 90 4.90 -12.41 4.10
N VAL A 91 5.99 -12.42 3.33
CA VAL A 91 5.94 -12.32 1.86
C VAL A 91 5.09 -13.46 1.29
N HIS A 92 5.40 -14.68 1.67
CA HIS A 92 4.71 -15.86 1.15
C HIS A 92 3.25 -15.92 1.60
N ILE A 93 2.97 -15.66 2.88
CA ILE A 93 1.62 -15.64 3.41
C ILE A 93 0.77 -14.58 2.71
N SER A 94 1.30 -13.38 2.54
CA SER A 94 0.58 -12.30 1.88
C SER A 94 0.29 -12.60 0.42
N ALA A 95 1.26 -13.13 -0.31
CA ALA A 95 1.09 -13.46 -1.72
C ALA A 95 0.07 -14.58 -1.90
N GLU A 96 0.16 -15.64 -1.10
CA GLU A 96 -0.70 -16.80 -1.25
C GLU A 96 -2.12 -16.58 -0.75
N ARG A 97 -2.29 -15.91 0.40
CA ARG A 97 -3.62 -15.70 1.00
C ARG A 97 -4.33 -14.46 0.49
N ASN A 98 -3.62 -13.39 0.23
CA ASN A 98 -4.22 -12.10 -0.07
C ASN A 98 -3.93 -11.61 -1.49
N GLY A 99 -3.12 -12.35 -2.25
CA GLY A 99 -2.73 -11.94 -3.60
C GLY A 99 -1.97 -10.61 -3.65
N GLN A 100 -1.32 -10.21 -2.56
CA GLN A 100 -0.60 -8.94 -2.49
C GLN A 100 0.74 -9.04 -3.22
N PRO A 101 1.13 -7.99 -3.98
CA PRO A 101 2.38 -8.00 -4.74
C PRO A 101 3.59 -7.70 -3.86
N LYS A 102 3.80 -8.49 -2.82
CA LYS A 102 4.92 -8.35 -1.88
C LYS A 102 6.16 -9.11 -2.34
N PHE A 103 7.27 -8.53 -2.02
CA PHE A 103 8.58 -9.13 -2.30
C PHE A 103 9.57 -8.83 -1.18
#